data_87af387b738c18fb73b9eaa272bb27a1
#
_entry.id   87af387b738c18fb73b9eaa272bb27a1
#
_cell.length_a   1.000
_cell.length_b   1.000
_cell.length_c   1.000
_cell.angle_alpha   90.00
_cell.angle_beta   90.00
_cell.angle_gamma   90.00
#
_symmetry.space_group_name_H-M   'P 1'
#
loop_
_entity.id
_entity.type
_entity.pdbx_description
1 polymer ?
#
loop_
_entity_poly.entity_id
_entity_poly.type
_entity_poly.pdbx_seq_one_letter_code
_entity_poly.pdbx_strand_id
1 'polypeptide(L)'
;MKIAIGSRPYDGPWGGGNRFVTALCDALGKAGHRVVHSLSDSDIDIILIVDPRMRSPNVTFGPGGIMRYLTWKNPNAIVVHRINECDERKNQAFINDKLVRANLIADVTVFVGDWMKDLPVWQRHLREPHFVIHNGADTKIFNRQNFRPWGGQEPLKLVTHHWGYHPMKGLDVYEAIGRMIGRDVWKNRLQMTYVGNLPGGMSLDGIRHIAPLNGVALATELASHHAYVTGSINEPGGNHQNEGALCGLPLLYRNSGCLPEYCEGFGVAFEGPNDVEAGLGRLMRDYSQLVARMPLYPWTANRMTSEWLSLFERLHKDRKAMRTRRNLWRHPLKALIKQISF
;
A
#
# COMPACT_ATOMS: atom_id res chain seq x y z
N MET A 1 -19.86 -11.23 -12.87
CA MET A 1 -18.74 -10.90 -13.80
C MET A 1 -17.65 -11.95 -13.68
N LYS A 2 -16.86 -12.12 -14.75
CA LYS A 2 -15.60 -12.87 -14.73
C LYS A 2 -14.45 -11.88 -14.74
N ILE A 3 -13.59 -11.92 -13.72
CA ILE A 3 -12.50 -10.97 -13.51
C ILE A 3 -11.17 -11.70 -13.55
N ALA A 4 -10.29 -11.31 -14.46
CA ALA A 4 -8.93 -11.83 -14.52
C ALA A 4 -7.99 -10.91 -13.72
N ILE A 5 -7.36 -11.44 -12.69
CA ILE A 5 -6.38 -10.71 -11.87
C ILE A 5 -4.99 -11.20 -12.24
N GLY A 6 -4.11 -10.30 -12.72
CA GLY A 6 -2.76 -10.58 -13.22
C GLY A 6 -1.74 -10.97 -12.14
N SER A 7 -2.23 -11.40 -10.98
CA SER A 7 -1.40 -11.88 -9.88
C SER A 7 -2.13 -12.97 -9.10
N ARG A 8 -1.41 -14.00 -8.67
CA ARG A 8 -1.96 -15.04 -7.78
C ARG A 8 -1.64 -14.73 -6.33
N PRO A 9 -2.57 -15.01 -5.39
CA PRO A 9 -2.25 -15.02 -3.96
C PRO A 9 -1.19 -16.10 -3.67
N TYR A 10 -0.32 -15.80 -2.70
CA TYR A 10 0.63 -16.75 -2.13
C TYR A 10 0.42 -16.85 -0.63
N ASP A 11 0.60 -18.05 -0.10
CA ASP A 11 0.66 -18.27 1.33
C ASP A 11 1.99 -17.78 1.90
N GLY A 12 1.94 -17.16 3.09
CA GLY A 12 3.12 -16.70 3.82
C GLY A 12 3.18 -15.19 4.05
N PRO A 13 4.31 -14.72 4.61
CA PRO A 13 4.48 -13.34 5.08
C PRO A 13 4.86 -12.36 3.94
N TRP A 14 4.11 -12.35 2.86
CA TRP A 14 4.35 -11.49 1.70
C TRP A 14 3.80 -10.07 1.92
N GLY A 15 4.38 -9.09 1.21
CA GLY A 15 4.05 -7.68 1.34
C GLY A 15 2.62 -7.28 0.93
N GLY A 16 2.31 -5.98 1.02
CA GLY A 16 0.98 -5.42 0.82
C GLY A 16 0.28 -5.77 -0.51
N GLY A 17 1.05 -6.02 -1.58
CA GLY A 17 0.49 -6.44 -2.87
C GLY A 17 -0.21 -7.80 -2.81
N ASN A 18 0.36 -8.77 -2.11
CA ASN A 18 -0.26 -10.09 -1.93
C ASN A 18 -1.54 -9.99 -1.07
N ARG A 19 -1.49 -9.23 0.03
CA ARG A 19 -2.67 -9.01 0.90
C ARG A 19 -3.82 -8.35 0.14
N PHE A 20 -3.51 -7.37 -0.74
CA PHE A 20 -4.50 -6.76 -1.62
C PHE A 20 -5.18 -7.80 -2.51
N VAL A 21 -4.40 -8.62 -3.22
CA VAL A 21 -4.96 -9.64 -4.14
C VAL A 21 -5.80 -10.65 -3.39
N THR A 22 -5.33 -11.14 -2.24
CA THR A 22 -6.08 -12.09 -1.39
C THR A 22 -7.42 -11.51 -0.94
N ALA A 23 -7.42 -10.30 -0.39
CA ALA A 23 -8.63 -9.64 0.08
C ALA A 23 -9.63 -9.37 -1.05
N LEU A 24 -9.12 -8.95 -2.23
CA LEU A 24 -9.98 -8.69 -3.39
C LEU A 24 -10.58 -9.98 -3.96
N CYS A 25 -9.81 -11.06 -4.06
CA CYS A 25 -10.32 -12.38 -4.51
C CYS A 25 -11.43 -12.89 -3.59
N ASP A 26 -11.24 -12.80 -2.27
CA ASP A 26 -12.25 -13.20 -1.28
C ASP A 26 -13.54 -12.36 -1.40
N ALA A 27 -13.41 -11.04 -1.50
CA ALA A 27 -14.55 -10.15 -1.64
C ALA A 27 -15.33 -10.38 -2.95
N LEU A 28 -14.62 -10.56 -4.06
CA LEU A 28 -15.21 -10.85 -5.36
C LEU A 28 -15.96 -12.19 -5.35
N GLY A 29 -15.36 -13.23 -4.75
CA GLY A 29 -16.01 -14.55 -4.61
C GLY A 29 -17.28 -14.48 -3.77
N LYS A 30 -17.25 -13.75 -2.64
CA LYS A 30 -18.43 -13.52 -1.78
C LYS A 30 -19.55 -12.75 -2.48
N ALA A 31 -19.20 -11.86 -3.40
CA ALA A 31 -20.14 -11.11 -4.22
C ALA A 31 -20.65 -11.93 -5.44
N GLY A 32 -20.31 -13.22 -5.55
CA GLY A 32 -20.76 -14.10 -6.62
C GLY A 32 -20.03 -13.89 -7.97
N HIS A 33 -18.85 -13.25 -7.95
CA HIS A 33 -18.04 -13.06 -9.15
C HIS A 33 -17.01 -14.19 -9.30
N ARG A 34 -16.68 -14.52 -10.55
CA ARG A 34 -15.67 -15.52 -10.87
C ARG A 34 -14.32 -14.86 -11.06
N VAL A 35 -13.35 -15.23 -10.23
CA VAL A 35 -11.96 -14.78 -10.36
C VAL A 35 -11.14 -15.83 -11.09
N VAL A 36 -10.34 -15.39 -12.07
CA VAL A 36 -9.37 -16.22 -12.79
C VAL A 36 -8.01 -15.52 -12.81
N HIS A 37 -6.94 -16.33 -12.93
CA HIS A 37 -5.56 -15.82 -12.98
C HIS A 37 -4.89 -16.12 -14.33
N SER A 38 -5.68 -16.28 -15.39
CA SER A 38 -5.20 -16.48 -16.76
C SER A 38 -6.08 -15.75 -17.75
N LEU A 39 -5.57 -15.59 -18.97
CA LEU A 39 -6.31 -15.04 -20.11
C LEU A 39 -6.82 -16.15 -21.04
N SER A 40 -7.08 -17.37 -20.49
CA SER A 40 -7.50 -18.52 -21.29
C SER A 40 -8.97 -18.47 -21.68
N ASP A 41 -9.83 -17.93 -20.83
CA ASP A 41 -11.28 -17.84 -21.06
C ASP A 41 -11.61 -16.71 -22.04
N SER A 42 -12.58 -16.91 -22.95
CA SER A 42 -12.97 -15.92 -23.96
C SER A 42 -13.97 -14.88 -23.44
N ASP A 43 -14.55 -15.11 -22.26
CA ASP A 43 -15.65 -14.33 -21.66
C ASP A 43 -15.25 -13.51 -20.43
N ILE A 44 -13.98 -13.07 -20.35
CA ILE A 44 -13.50 -12.22 -19.27
C ILE A 44 -14.11 -10.82 -19.43
N ASP A 45 -14.76 -10.31 -18.39
CA ASP A 45 -15.36 -8.99 -18.37
C ASP A 45 -14.34 -7.90 -18.03
N ILE A 46 -13.49 -8.15 -17.02
CA ILE A 46 -12.51 -7.20 -16.49
C ILE A 46 -11.14 -7.88 -16.33
N ILE A 47 -10.09 -7.18 -16.72
CA ILE A 47 -8.70 -7.59 -16.55
C ILE A 47 -8.01 -6.58 -15.63
N LEU A 48 -7.49 -7.02 -14.49
CA LEU A 48 -6.78 -6.18 -13.53
C LEU A 48 -5.27 -6.41 -13.63
N ILE A 49 -4.53 -5.38 -14.00
CA ILE A 49 -3.08 -5.33 -13.90
C ILE A 49 -2.72 -4.89 -12.48
N VAL A 50 -2.07 -5.77 -11.71
CA VAL A 50 -1.58 -5.46 -10.35
C VAL A 50 -0.11 -5.09 -10.38
N ASP A 51 0.69 -5.82 -11.15
CA ASP A 51 2.11 -5.59 -11.39
C ASP A 51 2.44 -5.90 -12.84
N PRO A 52 2.96 -4.98 -13.63
CA PRO A 52 3.30 -5.22 -15.02
C PRO A 52 4.60 -6.01 -15.21
N ARG A 53 5.36 -6.29 -14.13
CA ARG A 53 6.67 -6.92 -14.17
C ARG A 53 6.57 -8.44 -14.26
N MET A 54 6.61 -9.00 -15.46
CA MET A 54 6.48 -10.46 -15.72
C MET A 54 7.51 -11.34 -15.01
N ARG A 55 8.61 -10.77 -14.50
CA ARG A 55 9.63 -11.52 -13.76
C ARG A 55 9.27 -11.74 -12.28
N SER A 56 8.23 -11.07 -11.78
CA SER A 56 7.73 -11.33 -10.42
C SER A 56 7.03 -12.68 -10.39
N PRO A 57 7.34 -13.57 -9.44
CA PRO A 57 6.88 -14.98 -9.46
C PRO A 57 5.35 -15.12 -9.33
N ASN A 58 4.68 -14.09 -8.84
CA ASN A 58 3.22 -14.07 -8.69
C ASN A 58 2.47 -13.45 -9.89
N VAL A 59 3.17 -12.86 -10.86
CA VAL A 59 2.55 -12.28 -12.05
C VAL A 59 2.23 -13.36 -13.05
N THR A 60 0.97 -13.45 -13.47
CA THR A 60 0.47 -14.54 -14.32
C THR A 60 0.30 -14.14 -15.77
N PHE A 61 0.12 -12.85 -16.04
CA PHE A 61 0.08 -12.28 -17.38
C PHE A 61 0.47 -10.80 -17.36
N GLY A 62 1.04 -10.35 -18.44
CA GLY A 62 1.49 -8.96 -18.59
C GLY A 62 0.79 -8.24 -19.74
N PRO A 63 1.19 -6.98 -19.98
CA PRO A 63 0.58 -6.09 -20.98
C PRO A 63 0.51 -6.70 -22.39
N GLY A 64 1.57 -7.37 -22.84
CA GLY A 64 1.58 -8.02 -24.17
C GLY A 64 0.56 -9.16 -24.31
N GLY A 65 0.35 -9.94 -23.24
CA GLY A 65 -0.69 -10.97 -23.18
C GLY A 65 -2.10 -10.36 -23.24
N ILE A 66 -2.31 -9.26 -22.51
CA ILE A 66 -3.60 -8.52 -22.50
C ILE A 66 -3.88 -7.95 -23.90
N MET A 67 -2.89 -7.34 -24.55
CA MET A 67 -3.06 -6.81 -25.91
C MET A 67 -3.49 -7.90 -26.90
N ARG A 68 -2.83 -9.09 -26.85
CA ARG A 68 -3.24 -10.24 -27.69
C ARG A 68 -4.66 -10.71 -27.36
N TYR A 69 -5.02 -10.74 -26.07
CA TYR A 69 -6.36 -11.11 -25.64
C TYR A 69 -7.44 -10.17 -26.20
N LEU A 70 -7.23 -8.86 -26.09
CA LEU A 70 -8.14 -7.86 -26.64
C LEU A 70 -8.25 -7.87 -28.17
N THR A 71 -7.17 -8.24 -28.86
CA THR A 71 -7.14 -8.30 -30.32
C THR A 71 -7.82 -9.57 -30.86
N TRP A 72 -7.56 -10.73 -30.25
CA TRP A 72 -7.89 -12.00 -30.83
C TRP A 72 -8.97 -12.81 -30.09
N LYS A 73 -9.26 -12.49 -28.84
CA LYS A 73 -10.24 -13.23 -28.03
C LYS A 73 -11.47 -12.42 -27.66
N ASN A 74 -11.30 -11.33 -26.89
CA ASN A 74 -12.41 -10.53 -26.41
C ASN A 74 -12.07 -9.03 -26.37
N PRO A 75 -12.42 -8.30 -27.43
CA PRO A 75 -12.20 -6.85 -27.49
C PRO A 75 -13.09 -6.06 -26.50
N ASN A 76 -14.05 -6.71 -25.85
CA ASN A 76 -15.00 -6.07 -24.95
C ASN A 76 -14.55 -6.10 -23.47
N ALA A 77 -13.52 -6.88 -23.13
CA ALA A 77 -12.97 -6.88 -21.78
C ALA A 77 -12.40 -5.50 -21.43
N ILE A 78 -12.65 -5.03 -20.21
CA ILE A 78 -12.14 -3.75 -19.69
C ILE A 78 -10.82 -4.00 -18.98
N VAL A 79 -9.82 -3.16 -19.22
CA VAL A 79 -8.50 -3.24 -18.60
C VAL A 79 -8.36 -2.17 -17.53
N VAL A 80 -8.14 -2.57 -16.29
CA VAL A 80 -7.87 -1.71 -15.15
C VAL A 80 -6.43 -1.89 -14.72
N HIS A 81 -5.69 -0.79 -14.55
CA HIS A 81 -4.31 -0.82 -14.06
C HIS A 81 -4.20 -0.17 -12.69
N ARG A 82 -3.81 -0.95 -11.70
CA ARG A 82 -3.56 -0.47 -10.33
C ARG A 82 -2.12 -0.01 -10.20
N ILE A 83 -1.92 1.25 -9.85
CA ILE A 83 -0.60 1.87 -9.64
C ILE A 83 -0.30 1.89 -8.14
N ASN A 84 0.68 1.09 -7.72
CA ASN A 84 1.08 0.90 -6.32
C ASN A 84 2.60 0.92 -6.12
N GLU A 85 3.33 1.41 -7.09
CA GLU A 85 4.79 1.52 -7.06
C GLU A 85 5.23 2.77 -7.83
N CYS A 86 6.43 3.28 -7.52
CA CYS A 86 7.07 4.38 -8.23
C CYS A 86 8.60 4.32 -8.05
N ASP A 87 9.33 5.02 -8.89
CA ASP A 87 10.80 5.11 -8.80
C ASP A 87 11.23 5.81 -7.52
N GLU A 88 10.48 6.83 -7.11
CA GLU A 88 10.76 7.69 -5.96
C GLU A 88 10.77 6.93 -4.64
N ARG A 89 10.02 5.82 -4.55
CA ARG A 89 9.94 4.98 -3.34
C ARG A 89 11.26 4.33 -2.95
N LYS A 90 12.10 4.00 -3.92
CA LYS A 90 13.36 3.28 -3.71
C LYS A 90 14.56 4.00 -4.29
N ASN A 91 14.35 5.23 -4.76
CA ASN A 91 15.35 5.98 -5.52
C ASN A 91 15.92 5.11 -6.68
N GLN A 92 15.02 4.50 -7.43
CA GLN A 92 15.33 3.62 -8.57
C GLN A 92 14.94 4.32 -9.88
N ALA A 93 15.45 3.79 -10.98
CA ALA A 93 15.04 4.17 -12.32
C ALA A 93 14.23 3.02 -12.97
N PHE A 94 13.40 3.37 -13.97
CA PHE A 94 12.68 2.45 -14.85
C PHE A 94 11.36 1.84 -14.36
N ILE A 95 10.95 1.97 -13.11
CA ILE A 95 9.65 1.48 -12.66
C ILE A 95 8.54 2.36 -13.25
N ASN A 96 8.68 3.67 -13.14
CA ASN A 96 7.74 4.64 -13.70
C ASN A 96 7.55 4.43 -15.20
N ASP A 97 8.63 4.21 -15.95
CA ASP A 97 8.55 3.94 -17.39
C ASP A 97 7.78 2.64 -17.70
N LYS A 98 8.03 1.57 -16.95
CA LYS A 98 7.27 0.31 -17.09
C LYS A 98 5.79 0.48 -16.78
N LEU A 99 5.46 1.22 -15.71
CA LEU A 99 4.08 1.50 -15.35
C LEU A 99 3.37 2.31 -16.44
N VAL A 100 4.00 3.36 -16.98
CA VAL A 100 3.45 4.16 -18.06
C VAL A 100 3.24 3.33 -19.33
N ARG A 101 4.22 2.49 -19.71
CA ARG A 101 4.07 1.58 -20.85
C ARG A 101 2.91 0.62 -20.68
N ALA A 102 2.81 -0.02 -19.50
CA ALA A 102 1.70 -0.90 -19.19
C ALA A 102 0.34 -0.16 -19.21
N ASN A 103 0.34 1.09 -18.76
CA ASN A 103 -0.88 1.92 -18.72
C ASN A 103 -1.42 2.29 -20.11
N LEU A 104 -0.61 2.13 -21.20
CA LEU A 104 -1.09 2.37 -22.57
C LEU A 104 -2.22 1.46 -22.99
N ILE A 105 -2.30 0.23 -22.44
CA ILE A 105 -3.37 -0.72 -22.74
C ILE A 105 -4.54 -0.64 -21.76
N ALA A 106 -4.39 0.10 -20.66
CA ALA A 106 -5.43 0.26 -19.68
C ALA A 106 -6.55 1.18 -20.18
N ASP A 107 -7.77 0.84 -19.87
CA ASP A 107 -8.95 1.68 -20.06
C ASP A 107 -9.14 2.61 -18.84
N VAL A 108 -8.66 2.17 -17.66
CA VAL A 108 -8.80 2.86 -16.38
C VAL A 108 -7.52 2.72 -15.57
N THR A 109 -7.13 3.83 -14.92
CA THR A 109 -6.00 3.87 -13.98
C THR A 109 -6.53 4.00 -12.55
N VAL A 110 -6.02 3.20 -11.61
CA VAL A 110 -6.37 3.30 -10.19
C VAL A 110 -5.10 3.46 -9.37
N PHE A 111 -4.96 4.60 -8.71
CA PHE A 111 -3.86 4.88 -7.80
C PHE A 111 -4.21 4.43 -6.37
N VAL A 112 -3.20 4.06 -5.59
CA VAL A 112 -3.37 3.69 -4.17
C VAL A 112 -3.22 4.87 -3.21
N GLY A 113 -2.96 6.05 -3.72
CA GLY A 113 -2.86 7.30 -2.99
C GLY A 113 -2.92 8.47 -3.95
N ASP A 114 -3.52 9.56 -3.50
CA ASP A 114 -3.74 10.76 -4.32
C ASP A 114 -2.43 11.42 -4.75
N TRP A 115 -1.46 11.49 -3.82
CA TRP A 115 -0.12 12.04 -4.05
C TRP A 115 0.60 11.44 -5.28
N MET A 116 0.30 10.19 -5.63
CA MET A 116 0.94 9.53 -6.77
C MET A 116 0.57 10.17 -8.11
N LYS A 117 -0.60 10.77 -8.23
CA LYS A 117 -1.02 11.50 -9.45
C LYS A 117 -0.14 12.72 -9.70
N ASP A 118 0.37 13.31 -8.61
CA ASP A 118 1.19 14.52 -8.65
C ASP A 118 2.66 14.25 -9.00
N LEU A 119 3.06 12.99 -9.09
CA LEU A 119 4.39 12.63 -9.57
C LEU A 119 4.59 13.11 -11.02
N PRO A 120 5.76 13.68 -11.36
CA PRO A 120 6.03 14.26 -12.67
C PRO A 120 5.74 13.30 -13.83
N VAL A 121 5.92 12.00 -13.63
CA VAL A 121 5.60 10.98 -14.64
C VAL A 121 4.12 10.92 -14.94
N TRP A 122 3.26 11.00 -13.91
CA TRP A 122 1.81 10.93 -14.11
C TRP A 122 1.22 12.24 -14.57
N GLN A 123 1.73 13.39 -14.15
CA GLN A 123 1.33 14.69 -14.73
C GLN A 123 1.47 14.74 -16.26
N ARG A 124 2.46 14.03 -16.81
CA ARG A 124 2.66 13.92 -18.26
C ARG A 124 1.88 12.81 -18.94
N HIS A 125 1.48 11.78 -18.20
CA HIS A 125 0.91 10.54 -18.76
C HIS A 125 -0.44 10.16 -18.16
N LEU A 126 -0.98 10.96 -17.22
CA LEU A 126 -2.31 10.71 -16.64
C LEU A 126 -3.38 10.75 -17.73
N ARG A 127 -4.31 9.82 -17.64
CA ARG A 127 -5.42 9.67 -18.59
C ARG A 127 -6.72 9.47 -17.87
N GLU A 128 -7.79 9.96 -18.45
CA GLU A 128 -9.13 9.72 -17.98
C GLU A 128 -9.73 8.42 -18.58
N PRO A 129 -10.51 7.66 -17.81
CA PRO A 129 -10.79 7.88 -16.39
C PRO A 129 -9.69 7.35 -15.47
N HIS A 130 -9.45 8.07 -14.37
CA HIS A 130 -8.62 7.58 -13.27
C HIS A 130 -9.35 7.72 -11.92
N PHE A 131 -8.94 6.91 -10.95
CA PHE A 131 -9.52 6.86 -9.60
C PHE A 131 -8.42 6.69 -8.57
N VAL A 132 -8.74 7.00 -7.32
CA VAL A 132 -7.92 6.64 -6.16
C VAL A 132 -8.72 5.67 -5.30
N ILE A 133 -8.14 4.52 -5.01
CA ILE A 133 -8.68 3.55 -4.06
C ILE A 133 -7.55 3.21 -3.09
N HIS A 134 -7.70 3.67 -1.87
CA HIS A 134 -6.71 3.48 -0.82
C HIS A 134 -6.58 2.02 -0.40
N ASN A 135 -5.38 1.61 0.00
CA ASN A 135 -5.18 0.32 0.63
C ASN A 135 -5.80 0.30 2.03
N GLY A 136 -6.11 -0.90 2.51
CA GLY A 136 -6.62 -1.10 3.86
C GLY A 136 -6.14 -2.42 4.46
N ALA A 137 -6.14 -2.51 5.78
CA ALA A 137 -5.76 -3.71 6.48
C ALA A 137 -6.98 -4.49 7.02
N ASP A 138 -6.78 -5.79 7.27
CA ASP A 138 -7.85 -6.70 7.68
C ASP A 138 -8.21 -6.49 9.16
N THR A 139 -9.42 -6.02 9.44
CA THR A 139 -9.93 -5.78 10.79
C THR A 139 -10.17 -7.05 11.61
N LYS A 140 -10.23 -8.22 10.98
CA LYS A 140 -10.30 -9.51 11.70
C LYS A 140 -8.97 -9.84 12.37
N ILE A 141 -7.87 -9.36 11.80
CA ILE A 141 -6.51 -9.59 12.29
C ILE A 141 -6.05 -8.39 13.13
N PHE A 142 -6.13 -7.19 12.54
CA PHE A 142 -5.67 -5.94 13.16
C PHE A 142 -6.86 -5.21 13.75
N ASN A 143 -6.99 -5.26 15.07
CA ASN A 143 -8.09 -4.64 15.81
C ASN A 143 -7.63 -4.23 17.20
N ARG A 144 -8.46 -3.45 17.90
CA ARG A 144 -8.16 -2.84 19.18
C ARG A 144 -8.37 -3.75 20.39
N GLN A 145 -8.73 -5.01 20.20
CA GLN A 145 -9.19 -5.90 21.26
C GLN A 145 -8.20 -6.04 22.41
N ASN A 146 -6.90 -6.08 22.10
CA ASN A 146 -5.82 -6.24 23.08
C ASN A 146 -5.04 -4.95 23.34
N PHE A 147 -5.44 -3.83 22.76
CA PHE A 147 -4.78 -2.54 22.94
C PHE A 147 -5.02 -1.99 24.35
N ARG A 148 -3.95 -1.46 24.95
CA ARG A 148 -4.00 -0.74 26.22
C ARG A 148 -3.39 0.64 26.02
N PRO A 149 -4.16 1.71 26.25
CA PRO A 149 -3.64 3.08 26.12
C PRO A 149 -2.49 3.33 27.12
N TRP A 150 -1.58 4.21 26.73
CA TRP A 150 -0.53 4.71 27.62
C TRP A 150 -1.13 5.49 28.78
N GLY A 151 -0.73 5.12 30.01
CA GLY A 151 -1.22 5.77 31.25
C GLY A 151 -0.44 7.02 31.68
N GLY A 152 0.69 7.32 31.00
CA GLY A 152 1.51 8.50 31.26
C GLY A 152 2.57 8.34 32.33
N GLN A 153 2.55 7.26 33.11
CA GLN A 153 3.51 6.99 34.20
C GLN A 153 4.63 6.04 33.75
N GLU A 154 4.31 5.08 32.93
CA GLU A 154 5.25 4.15 32.31
C GLU A 154 5.92 4.74 31.07
N PRO A 155 7.04 4.17 30.58
CA PRO A 155 7.64 4.58 29.31
C PRO A 155 6.65 4.45 28.15
N LEU A 156 6.58 5.47 27.30
CA LEU A 156 5.84 5.37 26.03
C LEU A 156 6.52 4.33 25.14
N LYS A 157 5.77 3.33 24.68
CA LYS A 157 6.27 2.26 23.83
C LYS A 157 5.88 2.55 22.38
N LEU A 158 6.88 2.85 21.55
CA LEU A 158 6.74 2.98 20.10
C LEU A 158 6.97 1.64 19.40
N VAL A 159 6.28 1.44 18.29
CA VAL A 159 6.54 0.31 17.40
C VAL A 159 6.52 0.73 15.94
N THR A 160 7.34 0.08 15.14
CA THR A 160 7.27 0.10 13.68
C THR A 160 7.46 -1.31 13.14
N HIS A 161 6.97 -1.56 11.92
CA HIS A 161 7.27 -2.83 11.26
C HIS A 161 7.44 -2.68 9.75
N HIS A 162 8.41 -3.41 9.18
CA HIS A 162 8.69 -3.44 7.75
C HIS A 162 9.12 -4.85 7.33
N TRP A 163 8.43 -5.42 6.33
CA TRP A 163 8.83 -6.71 5.78
C TRP A 163 10.23 -6.64 5.11
N GLY A 164 10.39 -5.71 4.19
CA GLY A 164 11.65 -5.51 3.51
C GLY A 164 12.41 -4.32 4.08
N TYR A 165 13.74 -4.41 4.14
CA TYR A 165 14.56 -3.27 4.48
C TYR A 165 14.93 -2.46 3.24
N HIS A 166 14.95 -1.16 3.39
CA HIS A 166 15.50 -0.18 2.45
C HIS A 166 15.71 1.13 3.22
N PRO A 167 16.75 1.93 2.94
CA PRO A 167 16.95 3.21 3.64
C PRO A 167 15.70 4.11 3.62
N MET A 168 14.97 4.13 2.50
CA MET A 168 13.70 4.86 2.37
C MET A 168 12.56 4.36 3.27
N LYS A 169 12.77 3.31 4.06
CA LYS A 169 11.83 2.88 5.12
C LYS A 169 11.96 3.66 6.41
N GLY A 170 12.81 4.69 6.44
CA GLY A 170 12.93 5.59 7.58
C GLY A 170 13.99 5.18 8.59
N LEU A 171 15.02 4.44 8.17
CA LEU A 171 16.11 4.04 9.08
C LEU A 171 16.78 5.25 9.75
N ASP A 172 16.90 6.37 9.02
CA ASP A 172 17.39 7.65 9.55
C ASP A 172 16.61 8.14 10.78
N VAL A 173 15.29 7.99 10.74
CA VAL A 173 14.39 8.36 11.85
C VAL A 173 14.51 7.37 13.00
N TYR A 174 14.60 6.06 12.73
CA TYR A 174 14.71 5.05 13.77
C TYR A 174 16.04 5.16 14.52
N GLU A 175 17.14 5.42 13.80
CA GLU A 175 18.45 5.73 14.43
C GLU A 175 18.37 7.00 15.30
N ALA A 176 17.66 8.05 14.83
CA ALA A 176 17.48 9.26 15.63
C ALA A 176 16.71 8.97 16.94
N ILE A 177 15.64 8.15 16.87
CA ILE A 177 14.89 7.72 18.06
C ILE A 177 15.79 6.87 18.99
N GLY A 178 16.60 5.98 18.45
CA GLY A 178 17.56 5.20 19.24
C GLY A 178 18.54 6.10 20.01
N ARG A 179 19.11 7.11 19.34
CA ARG A 179 19.96 8.12 20.02
C ARG A 179 19.20 8.93 21.08
N MET A 180 17.90 9.24 20.85
CA MET A 180 17.06 9.89 21.87
C MET A 180 16.92 9.04 23.11
N ILE A 181 16.61 7.74 22.96
CA ILE A 181 16.44 6.81 24.09
C ILE A 181 17.68 6.77 24.98
N GLY A 182 18.90 6.93 24.40
CA GLY A 182 20.16 6.98 25.13
C GLY A 182 20.38 8.26 25.95
N ARG A 183 19.60 9.35 25.75
CA ARG A 183 19.74 10.61 26.50
C ARG A 183 18.97 10.58 27.82
N ASP A 184 19.50 11.19 28.86
CA ASP A 184 18.91 11.20 30.21
C ASP A 184 17.46 11.69 30.21
N VAL A 185 17.11 12.65 29.36
CA VAL A 185 15.72 13.21 29.24
C VAL A 185 14.73 12.13 28.80
N TRP A 186 15.14 11.16 27.98
CA TRP A 186 14.27 10.12 27.42
C TRP A 186 14.49 8.73 28.05
N LYS A 187 15.58 8.56 28.77
CA LYS A 187 15.87 7.33 29.51
C LYS A 187 14.72 7.05 30.46
N ASN A 188 14.19 5.84 30.43
CA ASN A 188 13.02 5.42 31.21
C ASN A 188 11.69 6.13 30.86
N ARG A 189 11.64 6.96 29.79
CA ARG A 189 10.40 7.60 29.32
C ARG A 189 9.97 7.12 27.93
N LEU A 190 10.88 6.53 27.18
CA LEU A 190 10.66 6.10 25.81
C LEU A 190 11.27 4.72 25.60
N GLN A 191 10.53 3.86 24.91
CA GLN A 191 10.99 2.58 24.40
C GLN A 191 10.55 2.45 22.93
N MET A 192 11.30 1.71 22.13
CA MET A 192 10.92 1.43 20.75
C MET A 192 11.22 -0.02 20.38
N THR A 193 10.32 -0.60 19.60
CA THR A 193 10.47 -1.91 18.97
C THR A 193 10.44 -1.76 17.44
N TYR A 194 11.41 -2.35 16.78
CA TYR A 194 11.44 -2.50 15.32
C TYR A 194 11.16 -3.97 14.98
N VAL A 195 10.07 -4.23 14.24
CA VAL A 195 9.70 -5.57 13.78
C VAL A 195 9.98 -5.67 12.28
N GLY A 196 10.94 -6.50 11.89
CA GLY A 196 11.24 -6.64 10.48
C GLY A 196 12.69 -7.00 10.17
N ASN A 197 13.04 -6.98 8.88
CA ASN A 197 14.40 -7.22 8.44
C ASN A 197 15.22 -5.93 8.53
N LEU A 198 16.46 -6.07 8.97
CA LEU A 198 17.50 -5.04 8.88
C LEU A 198 18.58 -5.45 7.87
N PRO A 199 19.33 -4.49 7.30
CA PRO A 199 20.51 -4.79 6.50
C PRO A 199 21.48 -5.69 7.27
N GLY A 200 22.20 -6.58 6.57
CA GLY A 200 23.15 -7.48 7.20
C GLY A 200 24.20 -6.72 8.03
N GLY A 201 24.37 -7.10 9.30
CA GLY A 201 25.29 -6.45 10.24
C GLY A 201 24.81 -5.13 10.85
N MET A 202 23.61 -4.65 10.52
CA MET A 202 23.04 -3.45 11.11
C MET A 202 22.29 -3.76 12.41
N SER A 203 22.51 -2.95 13.44
CA SER A 203 21.70 -2.87 14.65
C SER A 203 21.12 -1.46 14.79
N LEU A 204 20.03 -1.34 15.50
CA LEU A 204 19.44 -0.05 15.89
C LEU A 204 19.67 0.12 17.39
N ASP A 205 20.67 0.92 17.76
CA ASP A 205 21.05 1.10 19.17
C ASP A 205 19.88 1.65 20.00
N GLY A 206 19.67 1.06 21.17
CA GLY A 206 18.57 1.44 22.06
C GLY A 206 17.18 0.97 21.62
N ILE A 207 17.06 0.24 20.50
CA ILE A 207 15.78 -0.24 19.96
C ILE A 207 15.74 -1.77 20.03
N ARG A 208 14.66 -2.31 20.58
CA ARG A 208 14.38 -3.75 20.56
C ARG A 208 14.11 -4.20 19.13
N HIS A 209 14.89 -5.13 18.61
CA HIS A 209 14.68 -5.71 17.28
C HIS A 209 13.99 -7.07 17.38
N ILE A 210 12.98 -7.28 16.56
CA ILE A 210 12.25 -8.54 16.41
C ILE A 210 12.25 -8.93 14.92
N ALA A 211 12.50 -10.20 14.64
CA ALA A 211 12.36 -10.77 13.29
C ALA A 211 10.96 -10.52 12.72
N PRO A 212 10.79 -10.53 11.38
CA PRO A 212 9.51 -10.27 10.76
C PRO A 212 8.39 -11.13 11.31
N LEU A 213 7.28 -10.51 11.70
CA LEU A 213 6.04 -11.14 12.12
C LEU A 213 4.95 -10.90 11.07
N ASN A 214 3.91 -11.74 11.08
CA ASN A 214 2.73 -11.55 10.23
C ASN A 214 1.44 -11.95 10.96
N GLY A 215 0.30 -11.60 10.35
CA GLY A 215 -1.02 -12.02 10.84
C GLY A 215 -1.24 -11.69 12.31
N VAL A 216 -1.78 -12.66 13.06
CA VAL A 216 -2.13 -12.49 14.48
C VAL A 216 -0.91 -12.22 15.35
N ALA A 217 0.24 -12.85 15.07
CA ALA A 217 1.46 -12.61 15.84
C ALA A 217 1.92 -11.15 15.73
N LEU A 218 1.86 -10.56 14.51
CA LEU A 218 2.14 -9.14 14.31
C LEU A 218 1.12 -8.25 15.03
N ALA A 219 -0.18 -8.55 14.91
CA ALA A 219 -1.23 -7.79 15.55
C ALA A 219 -1.07 -7.80 17.09
N THR A 220 -0.69 -8.93 17.68
CA THR A 220 -0.43 -9.06 19.13
C THR A 220 0.77 -8.19 19.53
N GLU A 221 1.86 -8.24 18.79
CA GLU A 221 3.03 -7.41 19.07
C GLU A 221 2.69 -5.92 18.94
N LEU A 222 1.97 -5.50 17.89
CA LEU A 222 1.54 -4.11 17.72
C LEU A 222 0.67 -3.65 18.90
N ALA A 223 -0.33 -4.43 19.28
CA ALA A 223 -1.27 -4.10 20.37
C ALA A 223 -0.59 -4.01 21.76
N SER A 224 0.62 -4.52 21.92
CA SER A 224 1.41 -4.41 23.16
C SER A 224 2.13 -3.07 23.33
N HIS A 225 2.03 -2.18 22.32
CA HIS A 225 2.65 -0.86 22.28
C HIS A 225 1.61 0.26 22.41
N HIS A 226 2.08 1.50 22.52
CA HIS A 226 1.24 2.66 22.77
C HIS A 226 1.06 3.55 21.54
N ALA A 227 2.05 3.64 20.65
CA ALA A 227 1.96 4.41 19.40
C ALA A 227 2.76 3.74 18.27
N TYR A 228 2.35 4.00 17.05
CA TYR A 228 3.02 3.52 15.85
C TYR A 228 3.85 4.63 15.23
N VAL A 229 5.12 4.36 14.90
CA VAL A 229 5.96 5.33 14.20
C VAL A 229 6.33 4.83 12.80
N THR A 230 6.26 5.70 11.81
CA THR A 230 6.75 5.44 10.45
C THR A 230 7.56 6.59 9.90
N GLY A 231 8.83 6.32 9.57
CA GLY A 231 9.74 7.23 8.89
C GLY A 231 9.81 7.05 7.39
N SER A 232 8.93 6.22 6.78
CA SER A 232 8.99 5.90 5.35
C SER A 232 8.96 7.15 4.48
N ILE A 233 9.80 7.14 3.42
CA ILE A 233 9.91 8.22 2.43
C ILE A 233 9.25 7.74 1.13
N ASN A 234 8.45 8.59 0.51
CA ASN A 234 7.79 8.34 -0.77
C ASN A 234 7.04 7.00 -0.82
N GLU A 235 6.38 6.62 0.28
CA GLU A 235 5.57 5.39 0.32
C GLU A 235 4.35 5.54 -0.60
N PRO A 236 4.13 4.65 -1.58
CA PRO A 236 3.01 4.75 -2.52
C PRO A 236 1.64 4.62 -1.85
N GLY A 237 1.49 3.63 -0.99
CA GLY A 237 0.27 3.31 -0.27
C GLY A 237 0.56 2.13 0.66
N GLY A 238 1.34 2.36 1.70
CA GLY A 238 1.73 1.32 2.64
C GLY A 238 0.53 0.76 3.42
N ASN A 239 0.63 -0.48 3.90
CA ASN A 239 -0.34 -1.04 4.83
C ASN A 239 0.17 -1.03 6.28
N HIS A 240 1.47 -0.84 6.49
CA HIS A 240 2.06 -0.91 7.81
C HIS A 240 1.45 0.08 8.81
N GLN A 241 1.23 1.34 8.41
CA GLN A 241 0.54 2.32 9.25
C GLN A 241 -0.93 1.96 9.48
N ASN A 242 -1.62 1.38 8.47
CA ASN A 242 -3.01 0.94 8.61
C ASN A 242 -3.14 -0.18 9.65
N GLU A 243 -2.19 -1.12 9.64
CA GLU A 243 -2.12 -2.23 10.60
C GLU A 243 -1.91 -1.72 12.02
N GLY A 244 -0.99 -0.78 12.22
CA GLY A 244 -0.78 -0.12 13.51
C GLY A 244 -2.01 0.66 13.98
N ALA A 245 -2.61 1.48 13.12
CA ALA A 245 -3.78 2.28 13.44
C ALA A 245 -5.00 1.43 13.82
N LEU A 246 -5.28 0.34 13.07
CA LEU A 246 -6.38 -0.56 13.37
C LEU A 246 -6.18 -1.30 14.69
N CYS A 247 -4.93 -1.55 15.12
CA CYS A 247 -4.63 -2.04 16.46
C CYS A 247 -4.86 -1.00 17.56
N GLY A 248 -5.22 0.25 17.21
CA GLY A 248 -5.54 1.31 18.17
C GLY A 248 -4.41 2.30 18.43
N LEU A 249 -3.28 2.17 17.74
CA LEU A 249 -2.08 2.97 17.97
C LEU A 249 -2.19 4.33 17.26
N PRO A 250 -2.15 5.48 17.98
CA PRO A 250 -1.92 6.77 17.36
C PRO A 250 -0.65 6.78 16.53
N LEU A 251 -0.65 7.54 15.42
CA LEU A 251 0.41 7.50 14.43
C LEU A 251 1.38 8.67 14.63
N LEU A 252 2.68 8.37 14.63
CA LEU A 252 3.76 9.35 14.45
C LEU A 252 4.34 9.10 13.06
N TYR A 253 4.10 10.00 12.10
CA TYR A 253 4.38 9.71 10.70
C TYR A 253 5.18 10.81 10.02
N ARG A 254 6.09 10.40 9.13
CA ARG A 254 6.83 11.33 8.28
C ARG A 254 5.89 11.98 7.26
N ASN A 255 6.01 13.28 7.06
CA ASN A 255 5.29 14.03 6.03
C ASN A 255 5.86 13.69 4.64
N SER A 256 5.58 12.49 4.12
CA SER A 256 6.13 12.01 2.86
C SER A 256 5.25 10.96 2.19
N GLY A 257 5.14 11.03 0.87
CA GLY A 257 4.36 10.08 0.08
C GLY A 257 2.89 10.04 0.50
N CYS A 258 2.34 8.85 0.63
CA CYS A 258 0.93 8.66 1.04
C CYS A 258 0.67 8.91 2.54
N LEU A 259 1.71 9.04 3.38
CA LEU A 259 1.52 9.04 4.83
C LEU A 259 0.61 10.17 5.32
N PRO A 260 0.73 11.44 4.86
CA PRO A 260 -0.23 12.48 5.22
C PRO A 260 -1.67 12.09 4.92
N GLU A 261 -1.93 11.59 3.72
CA GLU A 261 -3.25 11.21 3.24
C GLU A 261 -3.89 10.07 4.06
N TYR A 262 -3.07 9.13 4.54
CA TYR A 262 -3.54 8.00 5.34
C TYR A 262 -3.61 8.29 6.85
N CYS A 263 -2.80 9.22 7.35
CA CYS A 263 -2.56 9.37 8.78
C CYS A 263 -3.15 10.65 9.38
N GLU A 264 -3.51 11.66 8.55
CA GLU A 264 -4.06 12.92 9.01
C GLU A 264 -5.31 12.72 9.88
N GLY A 265 -5.37 13.42 11.02
CA GLY A 265 -6.45 13.29 12.00
C GLY A 265 -6.29 12.10 12.98
N PHE A 266 -5.35 11.19 12.74
CA PHE A 266 -5.09 9.99 13.55
C PHE A 266 -3.68 9.95 14.13
N GLY A 267 -2.93 11.03 14.00
CA GLY A 267 -1.56 11.08 14.45
C GLY A 267 -0.93 12.47 14.31
N VAL A 268 0.39 12.49 14.45
CA VAL A 268 1.22 13.69 14.37
C VAL A 268 2.26 13.52 13.26
N ALA A 269 2.33 14.52 12.37
CA ALA A 269 3.33 14.56 11.31
C ALA A 269 4.68 15.08 11.82
N PHE A 270 5.78 14.62 11.20
CA PHE A 270 7.12 15.16 11.31
C PHE A 270 7.82 15.11 9.95
N GLU A 271 8.86 15.91 9.72
CA GLU A 271 9.56 15.99 8.44
C GLU A 271 10.72 14.97 8.33
N GLY A 272 11.41 14.73 9.43
CA GLY A 272 12.56 13.82 9.41
C GLY A 272 13.23 13.61 10.76
N PRO A 273 14.50 13.12 10.76
CA PRO A 273 15.21 12.79 12.00
C PRO A 273 15.45 14.00 12.92
N ASN A 274 15.41 15.23 12.38
CA ASN A 274 15.72 16.44 13.13
C ASN A 274 14.54 16.97 13.95
N ASP A 275 13.31 16.62 13.58
CA ASP A 275 12.08 17.12 14.25
C ASP A 275 11.18 16.00 14.80
N VAL A 276 11.56 14.73 14.65
CA VAL A 276 10.81 13.60 15.22
C VAL A 276 10.62 13.69 16.72
N GLU A 277 11.60 14.26 17.44
CA GLU A 277 11.49 14.51 18.89
C GLU A 277 10.39 15.51 19.21
N ALA A 278 10.30 16.61 18.47
CA ALA A 278 9.22 17.57 18.61
C ALA A 278 7.86 16.96 18.25
N GLY A 279 7.82 16.14 17.19
CA GLY A 279 6.64 15.37 16.82
C GLY A 279 6.18 14.43 17.92
N LEU A 280 7.10 13.71 18.54
CA LEU A 280 6.83 12.83 19.68
C LEU A 280 6.28 13.61 20.88
N GLY A 281 6.85 14.76 21.18
CA GLY A 281 6.34 15.65 22.26
C GLY A 281 4.90 16.10 22.00
N ARG A 282 4.54 16.40 20.75
CA ARG A 282 3.14 16.69 20.36
C ARG A 282 2.24 15.48 20.53
N LEU A 283 2.68 14.30 20.06
CA LEU A 283 1.91 13.07 20.20
C LEU A 283 1.60 12.75 21.67
N MET A 284 2.59 12.89 22.56
CA MET A 284 2.40 12.65 24.00
C MET A 284 1.39 13.62 24.63
N ARG A 285 1.41 14.90 24.25
CA ARG A 285 0.45 15.89 24.75
C ARG A 285 -0.99 15.59 24.30
N ASP A 286 -1.15 15.19 23.04
CA ASP A 286 -2.44 15.01 22.40
C ASP A 286 -2.90 13.54 22.46
N TYR A 287 -2.18 12.67 23.19
CA TYR A 287 -2.31 11.22 23.15
C TYR A 287 -3.73 10.72 23.39
N SER A 288 -4.38 11.18 24.45
CA SER A 288 -5.75 10.75 24.80
C SER A 288 -6.77 11.13 23.72
N GLN A 289 -6.64 12.31 23.12
CA GLN A 289 -7.50 12.74 22.03
C GLN A 289 -7.29 11.90 20.77
N LEU A 290 -6.03 11.58 20.44
CA LEU A 290 -5.68 10.74 19.32
C LEU A 290 -6.24 9.31 19.51
N VAL A 291 -6.03 8.71 20.69
CA VAL A 291 -6.58 7.38 21.01
C VAL A 291 -8.10 7.35 20.88
N ALA A 292 -8.80 8.41 21.32
CA ALA A 292 -10.24 8.51 21.21
C ALA A 292 -10.73 8.54 19.74
N ARG A 293 -9.90 8.97 18.80
CA ARG A 293 -10.21 9.01 17.36
C ARG A 293 -9.92 7.67 16.64
N MET A 294 -9.01 6.82 17.15
CA MET A 294 -8.61 5.58 16.47
C MET A 294 -9.76 4.65 16.07
N PRO A 295 -10.90 4.56 16.80
CA PRO A 295 -12.06 3.78 16.34
C PRO A 295 -12.64 4.21 14.99
N LEU A 296 -12.37 5.45 14.58
CA LEU A 296 -12.86 6.03 13.34
C LEU A 296 -11.87 5.88 12.17
N TYR A 297 -10.74 5.20 12.38
CA TYR A 297 -9.72 5.01 11.34
C TYR A 297 -10.30 4.27 10.11
N PRO A 298 -10.27 4.90 8.92
CA PRO A 298 -11.13 4.46 7.83
C PRO A 298 -10.51 3.40 6.91
N TRP A 299 -9.18 3.20 6.94
CA TRP A 299 -8.48 2.43 5.93
C TRP A 299 -8.50 0.92 6.23
N THR A 300 -9.65 0.31 6.04
CA THR A 300 -9.88 -1.12 6.24
C THR A 300 -9.91 -1.88 4.91
N ALA A 301 -9.58 -3.18 4.94
CA ALA A 301 -9.70 -4.06 3.77
C ALA A 301 -11.12 -4.13 3.24
N ASN A 302 -12.13 -4.08 4.12
CA ASN A 302 -13.54 -4.06 3.72
C ASN A 302 -13.89 -2.82 2.91
N ARG A 303 -13.47 -1.62 3.35
CA ARG A 303 -13.67 -0.38 2.60
C ARG A 303 -12.99 -0.48 1.24
N MET A 304 -11.71 -0.82 1.21
CA MET A 304 -10.94 -0.98 -0.02
C MET A 304 -11.64 -1.91 -1.01
N THR A 305 -12.03 -3.11 -0.57
CA THR A 305 -12.66 -4.10 -1.45
C THR A 305 -14.05 -3.67 -1.92
N SER A 306 -14.83 -2.97 -1.09
CA SER A 306 -16.13 -2.41 -1.47
C SER A 306 -15.98 -1.33 -2.56
N GLU A 307 -14.97 -0.47 -2.46
CA GLU A 307 -14.68 0.54 -3.48
C GLU A 307 -14.26 -0.12 -4.80
N TRP A 308 -13.45 -1.19 -4.76
CA TRP A 308 -13.09 -1.97 -5.95
C TRP A 308 -14.28 -2.67 -6.59
N LEU A 309 -15.17 -3.29 -5.79
CA LEU A 309 -16.40 -3.91 -6.28
C LEU A 309 -17.30 -2.88 -7.00
N SER A 310 -17.55 -1.75 -6.34
CA SER A 310 -18.36 -0.66 -6.91
C SER A 310 -17.74 -0.12 -8.21
N LEU A 311 -16.42 0.00 -8.28
CA LEU A 311 -15.73 0.39 -9.50
C LEU A 311 -15.93 -0.64 -10.61
N PHE A 312 -15.75 -1.92 -10.34
CA PHE A 312 -15.89 -2.98 -11.34
C PHE A 312 -17.33 -3.07 -11.86
N GLU A 313 -18.33 -2.96 -11.01
CA GLU A 313 -19.75 -2.96 -11.39
C GLU A 313 -20.08 -1.79 -12.31
N ARG A 314 -19.60 -0.57 -11.96
CA ARG A 314 -19.77 0.62 -12.79
C ARG A 314 -19.12 0.45 -14.16
N LEU A 315 -17.86 0.00 -14.19
CA LEU A 315 -17.11 -0.21 -15.44
C LEU A 315 -17.79 -1.26 -16.32
N HIS A 316 -18.27 -2.35 -15.74
CA HIS A 316 -18.99 -3.40 -16.48
C HIS A 316 -20.27 -2.86 -17.11
N LYS A 317 -21.03 -2.03 -16.39
CA LYS A 317 -22.23 -1.36 -16.91
C LYS A 317 -21.90 -0.44 -18.09
N ASP A 318 -20.80 0.30 -17.99
CA ASP A 318 -20.39 1.32 -18.97
C ASP A 318 -19.44 0.77 -20.06
N ARG A 319 -19.25 -0.54 -20.15
CA ARG A 319 -18.23 -1.19 -21.00
C ARG A 319 -18.25 -0.79 -22.47
N LYS A 320 -19.44 -0.54 -23.04
CA LYS A 320 -19.55 -0.11 -24.45
C LYS A 320 -18.92 1.25 -24.68
N ALA A 321 -19.19 2.22 -23.78
CA ALA A 321 -18.62 3.56 -23.86
C ALA A 321 -17.10 3.54 -23.62
N MET A 322 -16.63 2.72 -22.70
CA MET A 322 -15.20 2.54 -22.41
C MET A 322 -14.44 2.03 -23.65
N ARG A 323 -14.98 1.03 -24.32
CA ARG A 323 -14.37 0.46 -25.53
C ARG A 323 -14.16 1.50 -26.64
N THR A 324 -15.11 2.40 -26.87
CA THR A 324 -14.99 3.45 -27.91
C THR A 324 -13.90 4.47 -27.59
N ARG A 325 -13.53 4.64 -26.33
CA ARG A 325 -12.51 5.59 -25.86
C ARG A 325 -11.13 4.95 -25.67
N ARG A 326 -10.99 3.65 -25.91
CA ARG A 326 -9.78 2.87 -25.61
C ARG A 326 -8.55 3.45 -26.29
N ASN A 327 -7.50 3.73 -25.50
CA ASN A 327 -6.25 4.31 -25.99
C ASN A 327 -5.49 3.39 -26.96
N LEU A 328 -5.58 2.09 -26.76
CA LEU A 328 -4.99 1.09 -27.65
C LEU A 328 -5.42 1.29 -29.11
N TRP A 329 -6.70 1.60 -29.35
CA TRP A 329 -7.23 1.81 -30.70
C TRP A 329 -6.93 3.21 -31.28
N ARG A 330 -6.69 4.19 -30.42
CA ARG A 330 -6.28 5.54 -30.86
C ARG A 330 -4.84 5.60 -31.35
N HIS A 331 -3.96 4.75 -30.79
CA HIS A 331 -2.52 4.71 -31.11
C HIS A 331 -2.01 3.27 -31.20
N PRO A 332 -2.56 2.42 -32.11
CA PRO A 332 -2.28 1.00 -32.14
C PRO A 332 -0.80 0.68 -32.42
N LEU A 333 -0.17 1.40 -33.35
CA LEU A 333 1.26 1.23 -33.69
C LEU A 333 2.17 1.59 -32.50
N LYS A 334 1.89 2.72 -31.84
CA LYS A 334 2.67 3.15 -30.66
C LYS A 334 2.52 2.17 -29.50
N ALA A 335 1.33 1.64 -29.30
CA ALA A 335 1.06 0.63 -28.29
C ALA A 335 1.79 -0.68 -28.63
N LEU A 336 1.75 -1.12 -29.88
CA LEU A 336 2.42 -2.32 -30.36
C LEU A 336 3.95 -2.23 -30.18
N ILE A 337 4.58 -1.16 -30.68
CA ILE A 337 6.04 -0.96 -30.59
C ILE A 337 6.51 -0.96 -29.14
N LYS A 338 5.77 -0.27 -28.23
CA LYS A 338 6.12 -0.22 -26.81
C LYS A 338 5.87 -1.51 -26.04
N GLN A 339 5.04 -2.42 -26.56
CA GLN A 339 4.80 -3.73 -25.95
C GLN A 339 5.81 -4.80 -26.41
N ILE A 340 6.49 -4.62 -27.54
CA ILE A 340 7.56 -5.53 -27.98
C ILE A 340 8.81 -5.43 -27.08
N SER A 341 8.96 -4.35 -26.34
CA SER A 341 10.13 -4.08 -25.46
C SER A 341 9.97 -4.57 -24.01
N PHE A 342 8.95 -5.37 -23.71
CA PHE A 342 8.72 -5.91 -22.36
C PHE A 342 9.39 -7.27 -22.17
#